data_d82dc99299e64e638cce0d63819961d5
#
_entry.id   d82dc99299e64e638cce0d63819961d5
#
_cell.length_a   1.000
_cell.length_b   1.000
_cell.length_c   1.000
_cell.angle_alpha   90.00
_cell.angle_beta   90.00
_cell.angle_gamma   90.00
#
_symmetry.space_group_name_H-M   'P 1'
#
loop_
_entity.id
_entity.type
_entity.pdbx_description
1 polymer ?
#
loop_
_entity_poly.entity_id
_entity_poly.type
_entity_poly.pdbx_seq_one_letter_code
_entity_poly.pdbx_strand_id
1 'polypeptide(L)' 'MSSHTQAILFSKDLYDTKSARRWLMHHNLSPIKRVHDTTHFLRYRIREPNERYDYRTKILTTGIKAVIGCLPYAMLD' A
#
# COMPACT_ATOMS: atom_id res chain seq x y z
N MET A 1 -5.21 -6.88 -16.66
CA MET A 1 -4.73 -5.67 -15.97
C MET A 1 -3.46 -5.98 -15.22
N SER A 2 -2.50 -5.10 -15.32
CA SER A 2 -1.17 -5.34 -14.77
C SER A 2 -0.87 -4.52 -13.52
N SER A 3 -1.87 -3.88 -12.93
CA SER A 3 -1.68 -3.10 -11.71
C SER A 3 -2.09 -3.88 -10.47
N HIS A 4 -1.42 -3.62 -9.37
CA HIS A 4 -1.76 -4.21 -8.08
C HIS A 4 -1.31 -3.30 -6.94
N THR A 5 -1.91 -3.49 -5.77
CA THR A 5 -1.54 -2.76 -4.57
C THR A 5 -0.30 -3.41 -3.95
N GLN A 6 0.78 -2.64 -3.81
CA GLN A 6 2.01 -3.12 -3.20
C GLN A 6 2.03 -2.83 -1.70
N ALA A 7 1.58 -1.66 -1.29
CA ALA A 7 1.57 -1.27 0.11
C ALA A 7 0.48 -0.24 0.37
N ILE A 8 0.07 -0.13 1.63
CA ILE A 8 -0.87 0.89 2.10
C ILE A 8 -0.18 1.69 3.20
N LEU A 9 -0.28 3.01 3.12
CA LEU A 9 0.28 3.93 4.11
C LEU A 9 -0.85 4.65 4.82
N PHE A 10 -0.79 4.62 6.16
CA PHE A 10 -1.76 5.33 7.00
C PHE A 10 -1.05 6.46 7.73
N SER A 11 -1.63 7.66 7.69
CA SER A 11 -1.11 8.79 8.44
C SER A 11 -1.19 8.50 9.94
N LYS A 12 -0.08 8.64 10.64
CA LYS A 12 -0.03 8.42 12.09
C LYS A 12 -0.82 9.46 12.87
N ASP A 13 -1.12 10.60 12.25
CA ASP A 13 -1.96 11.62 12.88
C ASP A 13 -3.44 11.21 12.95
N LEU A 14 -3.87 10.31 12.07
CA LEU A 14 -5.27 9.93 11.95
C LEU A 14 -5.53 8.45 12.26
N TYR A 15 -4.50 7.61 12.19
CA TYR A 15 -4.64 6.17 12.36
C TYR A 15 -3.59 5.62 13.32
N ASP A 16 -4.00 4.64 14.11
CA ASP A 16 -3.07 3.79 14.85
C ASP A 16 -3.06 2.40 14.21
N THR A 17 -2.26 1.48 14.76
CA THR A 17 -2.16 0.13 14.20
C THR A 17 -3.50 -0.60 14.22
N LYS A 18 -4.30 -0.39 15.25
CA LYS A 18 -5.58 -1.07 15.40
C LYS A 18 -6.57 -0.62 14.32
N SER A 19 -6.74 0.68 14.14
CA SER A 19 -7.66 1.21 13.13
C SER A 19 -7.16 0.95 11.71
N ALA A 20 -5.85 1.00 11.48
CA ALA A 20 -5.26 0.68 10.19
C ALA A 20 -5.52 -0.78 9.82
N ARG A 21 -5.31 -1.71 10.74
CA ARG A 21 -5.56 -3.13 10.49
C ARG A 21 -7.03 -3.42 10.24
N ARG A 22 -7.92 -2.70 10.92
CA ARG A 22 -9.37 -2.84 10.70
C ARG A 22 -9.73 -2.40 9.28
N TRP A 23 -9.16 -1.29 8.83
CA TRP A 23 -9.38 -0.81 7.46
C TRP A 23 -8.91 -1.84 6.43
N LEU A 24 -7.72 -2.40 6.64
CA LEU A 24 -7.18 -3.43 5.75
C LEU A 24 -8.11 -4.64 5.68
N MET A 25 -8.59 -5.10 6.82
CA MET A 25 -9.51 -6.23 6.89
C MET A 25 -10.79 -5.97 6.12
N HIS A 26 -11.37 -4.78 6.26
CA HIS A 26 -12.60 -4.40 5.55
C HIS A 26 -12.41 -4.35 4.03
N HIS A 27 -11.18 -4.17 3.57
CA HIS A 27 -10.87 -4.11 2.16
C HIS A 27 -10.23 -5.39 1.63
N ASN A 28 -10.28 -6.47 2.42
CA ASN A 28 -9.73 -7.79 2.05
C ASN A 28 -8.24 -7.73 1.71
N LEU A 29 -7.50 -6.90 2.43
CA LEU A 29 -6.07 -6.77 2.26
C LEU A 29 -5.35 -7.39 3.45
N SER A 30 -4.42 -8.31 3.17
CA SER A 30 -3.65 -8.99 4.20
C SER A 30 -2.18 -8.62 4.09
N PRO A 31 -1.63 -7.89 5.07
CA PRO A 31 -0.21 -7.57 5.05
C PRO A 31 0.64 -8.82 5.14
N ILE A 32 1.73 -8.86 4.39
CA ILE A 32 2.66 -10.01 4.37
C ILE A 32 3.78 -9.88 5.39
N LYS A 33 3.94 -8.70 5.98
CA LYS A 33 4.99 -8.43 6.97
C LYS A 33 4.45 -7.53 8.06
N ARG A 34 5.24 -7.38 9.13
CA ARG A 34 4.95 -6.43 10.19
C ARG A 34 4.83 -5.02 9.63
N VAL A 35 4.05 -4.20 10.33
CA VAL A 35 3.94 -2.79 10.00
C VAL A 35 5.33 -2.13 10.05
N HIS A 36 5.63 -1.32 9.06
CA HIS A 36 6.81 -0.48 9.04
C HIS A 36 6.41 0.90 9.58
N ASP A 37 6.85 1.18 10.79
CA ASP A 37 6.51 2.43 11.47
C ASP A 37 7.53 3.49 11.06
N THR A 38 7.13 4.38 10.17
CA THR A 38 7.97 5.50 9.73
C THR A 38 7.63 6.75 10.54
N THR A 39 8.32 7.85 10.27
CA THR A 39 8.12 9.10 11.03
C THR A 39 6.67 9.59 10.95
N HIS A 40 6.04 9.51 9.77
CA HIS A 40 4.71 10.06 9.55
C HIS A 40 3.65 9.03 9.18
N PHE A 41 4.06 7.81 8.86
CA PHE A 41 3.15 6.80 8.33
C PHE A 41 3.34 5.44 8.97
N LEU A 42 2.24 4.69 9.02
CA LEU A 42 2.25 3.25 9.23
C LEU A 42 2.17 2.61 7.85
N ARG A 43 3.20 1.91 7.43
CA ARG A 43 3.27 1.28 6.11
C ARG A 43 3.03 -0.21 6.24
N TYR A 44 2.02 -0.70 5.54
CA TYR A 44 1.69 -2.13 5.48
C TYR A 44 1.99 -2.67 4.09
N ARG A 45 2.92 -3.60 4.01
CA ARG A 45 3.28 -4.21 2.73
C ARG A 45 2.28 -5.31 2.40
N ILE A 46 1.67 -5.22 1.23
CA ILE A 46 0.69 -6.20 0.74
C ILE A 46 1.35 -7.20 -0.20
N ARG A 47 2.32 -6.75 -0.99
CA ARG A 47 3.09 -7.61 -1.88
C ARG A 47 4.56 -7.23 -1.84
N GLU A 48 5.43 -8.20 -2.15
CA GLU A 48 6.84 -7.91 -2.29
C GLU A 48 7.05 -6.99 -3.50
N PRO A 49 7.95 -6.00 -3.39
CA PRO A 49 8.25 -5.16 -4.53
C PRO A 49 8.95 -5.96 -5.63
N ASN A 50 8.69 -5.59 -6.87
CA ASN A 50 9.30 -6.23 -8.05
C ASN A 50 9.86 -5.14 -8.94
N GLU A 51 11.14 -5.24 -9.29
CA GLU A 51 11.80 -4.20 -10.11
C GLU A 51 11.22 -4.07 -11.52
N ARG A 52 10.42 -5.03 -11.97
CA ARG A 52 9.74 -4.95 -13.26
C ARG A 52 8.59 -3.97 -13.26
N TYR A 53 8.11 -3.56 -12.09
CA TYR A 53 6.94 -2.70 -11.96
C TYR A 53 7.36 -1.27 -11.70
N ASP A 54 6.62 -0.33 -12.26
CA ASP A 54 6.69 1.07 -11.89
C ASP A 54 5.73 1.30 -10.74
N TYR A 55 6.20 1.93 -9.68
CA TYR A 55 5.39 2.17 -8.50
C TYR A 55 5.01 3.63 -8.40
N ARG A 56 3.74 3.86 -8.07
CA ARG A 56 3.20 5.20 -7.87
C ARG A 56 2.39 5.23 -6.59
N THR A 57 2.42 6.38 -5.93
CA THR A 57 1.62 6.59 -4.73
C THR A 57 0.33 7.29 -5.12
N LYS A 58 -0.78 6.72 -4.67
CA LYS A 58 -2.11 7.26 -4.95
C LYS A 58 -2.82 7.55 -3.63
N ILE A 59 -3.42 8.73 -3.50
CA ILE A 59 -4.23 9.07 -2.35
C ILE A 59 -5.59 8.38 -2.50
N LEU A 60 -5.95 7.54 -1.53
CA LEU A 60 -7.25 6.84 -1.56
C LEU A 60 -8.32 7.66 -0.86
N THR A 61 -7.98 8.20 0.29
CA THR A 61 -8.86 9.06 1.09
C THR A 61 -7.97 9.81 2.09
N THR A 62 -8.58 10.68 2.89
CA THR A 62 -7.83 11.45 3.88
C THR A 62 -7.05 10.51 4.81
N GLY A 63 -5.74 10.69 4.84
CA GLY A 63 -4.86 9.93 5.71
C GLY A 63 -4.46 8.55 5.20
N ILE A 64 -4.94 8.11 4.03
CA ILE A 64 -4.61 6.79 3.48
C ILE A 64 -4.11 6.92 2.06
N LYS A 65 -2.91 6.36 1.82
CA LYS A 65 -2.30 6.33 0.49
C LYS A 65 -1.99 4.88 0.13
N ALA A 66 -2.04 4.57 -1.16
CA ALA A 66 -1.67 3.26 -1.67
C ALA A 66 -0.47 3.40 -2.59
N VAL A 67 0.46 2.46 -2.49
CA VAL A 67 1.54 2.32 -3.46
C VAL A 67 1.09 1.28 -4.46
N ILE A 68 0.90 1.71 -5.70
CA ILE A 68 0.37 0.87 -6.78
C ILE A 68 1.50 0.53 -7.73
N GLY A 69 1.67 -0.75 -8.00
CA GLY A 69 2.63 -1.23 -8.98
C GLY A 69 1.94 -1.50 -10.31
N CYS A 70 2.53 -1.00 -11.39
CA CYS A 70 2.03 -1.20 -12.74
C CYS A 70 3.16 -1.68 -13.64
N LEU A 71 2.88 -2.62 -14.54
CA LEU A 71 3.87 -2.98 -15.55
C LEU A 71 4.02 -1.82 -16.53
N PRO A 72 5.27 -1.50 -16.94
CA PRO A 72 5.48 -0.49 -17.96
C PRO A 72 4.77 -0.86 -19.25
N TYR A 73 4.35 0.13 -20.01
CA TYR A 73 3.64 -0.08 -21.29
C TYR A 73 4.39 -1.03 -22.21
N ALA A 74 5.71 -0.92 -22.28
CA ALA A 74 6.53 -1.76 -23.13
C ALA A 74 6.50 -3.25 -22.76
N MET A 75 5.99 -3.60 -21.60
CA MET A 75 5.92 -4.98 -21.10
C MET A 75 4.51 -5.53 -21.03
N LEU A 76 3.54 -4.85 -21.63
CA LEU A 76 2.12 -5.22 -21.57
C LEU A 76 1.67 -6.15 -22.69
N ASP A 77 2.54 -6.63 -23.47
CA ASP A 77 2.19 -7.53 -24.56
C ASP A 77 1.88 -8.95 -24.08
#